data_d5fe0651d2f12157734152a2174cdb61
#
_entry.id   d5fe0651d2f12157734152a2174cdb61
#
_cell.length_a   1.000
_cell.length_b   1.000
_cell.length_c   1.000
_cell.angle_alpha   90.00
_cell.angle_beta   90.00
_cell.angle_gamma   90.00
#
_symmetry.space_group_name_H-M   'P 1'
#
loop_
_entity.id
_entity.type
_entity.pdbx_description
1 polymer ?
#
loop_
_entity_poly.entity_id
_entity_poly.type
_entity_poly.pdbx_seq_one_letter_code
_entity_poly.pdbx_strand_id
1 'polypeptide(L)'
;MRNSMRNIGSIFLRDLRKLSRSTAALVVLIGLLVTPAMYAWYNIGGSWDPYENTSRLRVAAASEDAGYQGELINAQINLGDEFLTALHENEDLDWVFTDGEDAREGVKSGAYYAAVIVPEDFSRDMMSLFSDEAEHPELLYYSNAKRNAIAPRITDTGAETVRRELGESFVET
;
A
#
# COMPACT_ATOMS: atom_id res chain seq x y z
N MET A 1 -43.79 -39.43 17.34
CA MET A 1 -42.56 -38.68 17.03
C MET A 1 -41.27 -39.52 17.07
N ARG A 2 -41.03 -40.36 18.09
CA ARG A 2 -39.78 -41.15 18.26
C ARG A 2 -39.53 -42.18 17.13
N ASN A 3 -40.53 -42.75 16.49
CA ASN A 3 -40.39 -43.70 15.38
C ASN A 3 -40.06 -42.99 14.05
N SER A 4 -40.52 -41.77 13.84
CA SER A 4 -40.22 -40.98 12.67
C SER A 4 -38.73 -40.58 12.61
N MET A 5 -38.15 -40.18 13.72
CA MET A 5 -36.72 -39.85 13.80
C MET A 5 -35.80 -41.08 13.57
N ARG A 6 -36.17 -42.26 14.05
CA ARG A 6 -35.44 -43.51 13.78
C ARG A 6 -35.46 -43.86 12.29
N ASN A 7 -36.60 -43.66 11.65
CA ASN A 7 -36.73 -43.92 10.21
C ASN A 7 -35.90 -42.94 9.34
N ILE A 8 -35.87 -41.66 9.73
CA ILE A 8 -35.03 -40.67 9.07
C ILE A 8 -33.55 -41.03 9.19
N GLY A 9 -33.07 -41.38 10.39
CA GLY A 9 -31.70 -41.80 10.59
C GLY A 9 -31.31 -43.06 9.79
N SER A 10 -32.21 -44.04 9.71
CA SER A 10 -31.94 -45.28 8.93
C SER A 10 -31.90 -45.03 7.40
N ILE A 11 -32.73 -44.14 6.92
CA ILE A 11 -32.71 -43.72 5.49
C ILE A 11 -31.40 -42.96 5.20
N PHE A 12 -31.06 -42.02 6.04
CA PHE A 12 -29.79 -41.25 5.90
C PHE A 12 -28.56 -42.14 5.83
N LEU A 13 -28.42 -43.07 6.81
CA LEU A 13 -27.29 -44.00 6.85
C LEU A 13 -27.25 -44.94 5.63
N ARG A 14 -28.40 -45.36 5.10
CA ARG A 14 -28.46 -46.18 3.92
C ARG A 14 -28.03 -45.39 2.68
N ASP A 15 -28.48 -44.16 2.56
CA ASP A 15 -28.16 -43.31 1.41
C ASP A 15 -26.67 -42.90 1.46
N LEU A 16 -26.13 -42.59 2.64
CA LEU A 16 -24.71 -42.35 2.81
C LEU A 16 -23.83 -43.54 2.42
N ARG A 17 -24.26 -44.77 2.78
CA ARG A 17 -23.57 -45.99 2.38
C ARG A 17 -23.68 -46.27 0.88
N LYS A 18 -24.78 -45.92 0.22
CA LYS A 18 -24.89 -45.96 -1.24
C LYS A 18 -23.99 -44.97 -1.93
N LEU A 19 -23.93 -43.73 -1.45
CA LEU A 19 -23.03 -42.70 -1.94
C LEU A 19 -21.55 -43.13 -1.85
N SER A 20 -21.15 -43.66 -0.70
CA SER A 20 -19.75 -44.08 -0.46
C SER A 20 -19.34 -45.31 -1.32
N ARG A 21 -20.29 -46.05 -1.89
CA ARG A 21 -20.03 -47.20 -2.79
C ARG A 21 -20.06 -46.83 -4.28
N SER A 22 -20.50 -45.64 -4.60
CA SER A 22 -20.56 -45.16 -5.99
C SER A 22 -19.34 -44.29 -6.31
N THR A 23 -18.47 -44.82 -7.17
CA THR A 23 -17.25 -44.11 -7.60
C THR A 23 -17.60 -42.76 -8.25
N ALA A 24 -18.64 -42.69 -9.04
CA ALA A 24 -19.07 -41.45 -9.66
C ALA A 24 -19.55 -40.41 -8.62
N ALA A 25 -20.31 -40.85 -7.62
CA ALA A 25 -20.77 -39.97 -6.57
C ALA A 25 -19.61 -39.45 -5.68
N LEU A 26 -18.60 -40.28 -5.42
CA LEU A 26 -17.40 -39.88 -4.70
C LEU A 26 -16.59 -38.84 -5.47
N VAL A 27 -16.40 -39.00 -6.78
CA VAL A 27 -15.71 -38.04 -7.62
C VAL A 27 -16.41 -36.68 -7.60
N VAL A 28 -17.74 -36.66 -7.74
CA VAL A 28 -18.52 -35.43 -7.68
C VAL A 28 -18.43 -34.79 -6.30
N LEU A 29 -18.52 -35.57 -5.22
CA LEU A 29 -18.43 -35.07 -3.86
C LEU A 29 -17.04 -34.45 -3.56
N ILE A 30 -15.97 -35.14 -3.98
CA ILE A 30 -14.60 -34.63 -3.85
C ILE A 30 -14.44 -33.34 -4.66
N GLY A 31 -14.91 -33.29 -5.90
CA GLY A 31 -14.88 -32.07 -6.72
C GLY A 31 -15.62 -30.91 -6.06
N LEU A 32 -16.79 -31.18 -5.48
CA LEU A 32 -17.60 -30.16 -4.81
C LEU A 32 -16.97 -29.62 -3.53
N LEU A 33 -16.19 -30.43 -2.82
CA LEU A 33 -15.47 -30.01 -1.61
C LEU A 33 -14.13 -29.36 -1.93
N VAL A 34 -13.37 -29.94 -2.86
CA VAL A 34 -12.01 -29.49 -3.17
C VAL A 34 -12.00 -28.17 -3.96
N THR A 35 -12.92 -28.01 -4.92
CA THR A 35 -12.95 -26.82 -5.77
C THR A 35 -13.13 -25.51 -4.98
N PRO A 36 -14.14 -25.39 -4.09
CA PRO A 36 -14.29 -24.18 -3.26
C PRO A 36 -13.12 -23.97 -2.31
N ALA A 37 -12.59 -25.06 -1.74
CA ALA A 37 -11.44 -24.98 -0.82
C ALA A 37 -10.18 -24.49 -1.54
N MET A 38 -9.89 -25.00 -2.74
CA MET A 38 -8.77 -24.54 -3.57
C MET A 38 -8.96 -23.09 -4.02
N TYR A 39 -10.18 -22.71 -4.40
CA TYR A 39 -10.49 -21.32 -4.76
C TYR A 39 -10.28 -20.37 -3.58
N ALA A 40 -10.78 -20.72 -2.39
CA ALA A 40 -10.56 -19.94 -1.18
C ALA A 40 -9.06 -19.86 -0.84
N TRP A 41 -8.35 -20.99 -0.88
CA TRP A 41 -6.91 -21.03 -0.63
C TRP A 41 -6.13 -20.15 -1.61
N TYR A 42 -6.43 -20.25 -2.90
CA TYR A 42 -5.76 -19.44 -3.93
C TYR A 42 -6.01 -17.95 -3.75
N ASN A 43 -7.27 -17.55 -3.47
CA ASN A 43 -7.60 -16.14 -3.21
C ASN A 43 -6.97 -15.63 -1.91
N ILE A 44 -7.03 -16.42 -0.83
CA ILE A 44 -6.40 -16.04 0.43
C ILE A 44 -4.88 -15.97 0.26
N GLY A 45 -4.25 -16.97 -0.37
CA GLY A 45 -2.81 -17.00 -0.59
C GLY A 45 -2.31 -15.88 -1.50
N GLY A 46 -3.11 -15.48 -2.51
CA GLY A 46 -2.80 -14.36 -3.39
C GLY A 46 -3.03 -12.98 -2.78
N SER A 47 -3.82 -12.89 -1.70
CA SER A 47 -4.17 -11.65 -1.03
C SER A 47 -3.71 -11.62 0.44
N TRP A 48 -2.91 -12.61 0.86
CA TRP A 48 -2.57 -12.83 2.27
C TRP A 48 -1.81 -11.67 2.88
N ASP A 49 -0.91 -11.09 2.13
CA ASP A 49 -0.24 -9.86 2.52
C ASP A 49 0.17 -9.06 1.28
N PRO A 50 -0.70 -8.16 0.80
CA PRO A 50 -0.35 -7.28 -0.30
C PRO A 50 0.76 -6.29 0.11
N TYR A 51 1.01 -6.10 1.41
CA TYR A 51 2.01 -5.16 1.93
C TYR A 51 3.42 -5.78 2.01
N GLU A 52 3.58 -7.09 2.21
CA GLU A 52 4.90 -7.76 2.15
C GLU A 52 5.57 -7.69 0.75
N ASN A 53 4.79 -7.43 -0.31
CA ASN A 53 5.31 -7.30 -1.67
C ASN A 53 5.45 -5.83 -2.13
N THR A 54 5.31 -4.85 -1.23
CA THR A 54 5.43 -3.43 -1.55
C THR A 54 6.85 -3.01 -1.88
N SER A 55 7.87 -3.72 -1.38
CA SER A 55 9.28 -3.51 -1.71
C SER A 55 9.62 -3.63 -3.21
N ARG A 56 8.68 -4.08 -4.04
CA ARG A 56 8.80 -4.11 -5.51
C ARG A 56 8.02 -3.01 -6.21
N LEU A 57 7.28 -2.19 -5.46
CA LEU A 57 6.54 -1.06 -6.01
C LEU A 57 7.50 0.12 -6.15
N ARG A 58 7.90 0.40 -7.37
CA ARG A 58 8.79 1.52 -7.69
C ARG A 58 8.02 2.82 -7.51
N VAL A 59 8.46 3.63 -6.56
CA VAL A 59 7.93 4.96 -6.28
C VAL A 59 9.05 5.97 -6.46
N ALA A 60 8.83 6.96 -7.31
CA ALA A 60 9.81 8.02 -7.51
C ALA A 60 9.75 9.02 -6.35
N ALA A 61 10.93 9.49 -5.93
CA ALA A 61 11.07 10.56 -4.97
C ALA A 61 11.97 11.65 -5.58
N ALA A 62 11.51 12.90 -5.52
CA ALA A 62 12.25 14.04 -6.04
C ALA A 62 12.11 15.25 -5.12
N SER A 63 13.15 16.08 -5.05
CA SER A 63 13.09 17.39 -4.40
C SER A 63 13.34 18.49 -5.42
N GLU A 64 12.44 19.45 -5.46
CA GLU A 64 12.58 20.71 -6.17
C GLU A 64 12.81 21.86 -5.18
N ASP A 65 12.95 21.55 -3.85
CA ASP A 65 13.06 22.53 -2.78
C ASP A 65 14.30 23.43 -2.94
N ALA A 66 14.07 24.74 -2.98
CA ALA A 66 15.12 25.74 -3.06
C ALA A 66 15.87 25.93 -1.72
N GLY A 67 15.35 25.34 -0.64
CA GLY A 67 15.83 25.58 0.70
C GLY A 67 15.40 26.93 1.27
N TYR A 68 15.74 27.16 2.53
CA TYR A 68 15.45 28.40 3.26
C TYR A 68 16.70 28.98 3.89
N GLN A 69 16.86 30.28 3.71
CA GLN A 69 17.89 31.06 4.39
C GLN A 69 17.23 32.28 5.04
N GLY A 70 17.00 32.21 6.34
CA GLY A 70 16.38 33.28 7.11
C GLY A 70 17.37 34.11 7.94
N GLU A 71 16.92 35.28 8.38
CA GLU A 71 17.71 36.16 9.24
C GLU A 71 18.03 35.56 10.63
N LEU A 72 17.19 34.61 11.08
CA LEU A 72 17.31 33.98 12.40
C LEU A 72 18.32 32.82 12.41
N ILE A 73 18.60 32.24 11.26
CA ILE A 73 19.48 31.08 11.11
C ILE A 73 20.50 31.40 10.03
N ASN A 74 21.76 31.55 10.42
CA ASN A 74 22.87 31.91 9.52
C ASN A 74 23.35 30.68 8.69
N ALA A 75 22.48 29.73 8.45
CA ALA A 75 22.73 28.52 7.67
C ALA A 75 21.58 28.32 6.64
N GLN A 76 21.93 27.83 5.48
CA GLN A 76 20.94 27.39 4.50
C GLN A 76 20.40 26.02 4.96
N ILE A 77 19.09 25.93 5.12
CA ILE A 77 18.38 24.69 5.47
C ILE A 77 17.64 24.22 4.22
N ASN A 78 17.80 22.96 3.85
CA ASN A 78 17.04 22.31 2.80
C ASN A 78 16.33 21.08 3.38
N LEU A 79 15.07 21.26 3.79
CA LEU A 79 14.27 20.19 4.38
C LEU A 79 13.83 19.16 3.34
N GLY A 80 13.80 19.55 2.07
CA GLY A 80 13.52 18.62 0.96
C GLY A 80 14.63 17.58 0.79
N ASP A 81 15.90 17.98 0.92
CA ASP A 81 17.02 17.04 0.87
C ASP A 81 17.06 16.14 2.12
N GLU A 82 16.70 16.67 3.28
CA GLU A 82 16.57 15.89 4.52
C GLU A 82 15.43 14.85 4.38
N PHE A 83 14.32 15.25 3.79
CA PHE A 83 13.21 14.35 3.49
C PHE A 83 13.64 13.20 2.58
N LEU A 84 14.34 13.48 1.47
CA LEU A 84 14.86 12.42 0.59
C LEU A 84 15.86 11.50 1.31
N THR A 85 16.66 12.04 2.22
CA THR A 85 17.60 11.25 3.03
C THR A 85 16.85 10.30 3.96
N ALA A 86 15.78 10.76 4.61
CA ALA A 86 14.92 9.91 5.44
C ALA A 86 14.23 8.80 4.62
N LEU A 87 13.79 9.11 3.40
CA LEU A 87 13.24 8.09 2.50
C LEU A 87 14.28 7.05 2.05
N HIS A 88 15.56 7.40 2.03
CA HIS A 88 16.64 6.46 1.70
C HIS A 88 16.80 5.34 2.74
N GLU A 89 16.40 5.59 3.97
CA GLU A 89 16.44 4.63 5.07
C GLU A 89 15.16 3.78 5.15
N ASN A 90 14.12 4.13 4.37
CA ASN A 90 12.86 3.42 4.35
C ASN A 90 12.89 2.27 3.33
N GLU A 91 12.71 1.05 3.80
CA GLU A 91 12.73 -0.19 2.99
C GLU A 91 11.33 -0.70 2.59
N ASP A 92 10.28 0.03 2.94
CA ASP A 92 8.89 -0.42 2.70
C ASP A 92 8.50 -0.39 1.22
N LEU A 93 9.15 0.48 0.43
CA LEU A 93 8.93 0.67 -1.00
C LEU A 93 10.26 0.66 -1.76
N ASP A 94 10.21 0.38 -3.07
CA ASP A 94 11.35 0.52 -3.98
C ASP A 94 11.48 1.99 -4.42
N TRP A 95 12.12 2.80 -3.56
CA TRP A 95 12.31 4.22 -3.81
C TRP A 95 13.31 4.47 -4.94
N VAL A 96 12.89 5.25 -5.93
CA VAL A 96 13.72 5.69 -7.04
C VAL A 96 13.92 7.20 -6.95
N PHE A 97 15.13 7.62 -6.56
CA PHE A 97 15.46 9.04 -6.45
C PHE A 97 15.83 9.60 -7.81
N THR A 98 15.11 10.62 -8.24
CA THR A 98 15.25 11.24 -9.57
C THR A 98 14.86 12.71 -9.50
N ASP A 99 14.83 13.38 -10.64
CA ASP A 99 14.30 14.76 -10.72
C ASP A 99 12.77 14.78 -10.84
N GLY A 100 12.18 15.97 -10.61
CA GLY A 100 10.73 16.14 -10.60
C GLY A 100 10.09 15.91 -11.97
N GLU A 101 10.78 16.18 -13.08
CA GLU A 101 10.26 15.97 -14.43
C GLU A 101 10.21 14.48 -14.77
N ASP A 102 11.31 13.75 -14.53
CA ASP A 102 11.38 12.30 -14.73
C ASP A 102 10.39 11.56 -13.82
N ALA A 103 10.24 12.00 -12.55
CA ALA A 103 9.25 11.46 -11.64
C ALA A 103 7.82 11.57 -12.20
N ARG A 104 7.43 12.75 -12.71
CA ARG A 104 6.10 12.97 -13.29
C ARG A 104 5.89 12.18 -14.59
N GLU A 105 6.90 12.13 -15.46
CA GLU A 105 6.82 11.39 -16.71
C GLU A 105 6.83 9.88 -16.47
N GLY A 106 7.63 9.41 -15.54
CA GLY A 106 7.68 8.01 -15.14
C GLY A 106 6.34 7.49 -14.60
N VAL A 107 5.60 8.29 -13.84
CA VAL A 107 4.23 7.95 -13.42
C VAL A 107 3.27 7.92 -14.62
N LYS A 108 3.35 8.89 -15.53
CA LYS A 108 2.50 8.93 -16.74
C LYS A 108 2.74 7.72 -17.64
N SER A 109 3.99 7.37 -17.88
CA SER A 109 4.40 6.22 -18.70
C SER A 109 4.14 4.90 -17.99
N GLY A 110 4.07 4.91 -16.65
CA GLY A 110 3.91 3.76 -15.76
C GLY A 110 5.22 3.02 -15.50
N ALA A 111 6.35 3.70 -15.61
CA ALA A 111 7.63 3.24 -15.10
C ALA A 111 7.65 3.24 -13.58
N TYR A 112 6.95 4.21 -12.96
CA TYR A 112 6.70 4.30 -11.53
C TYR A 112 5.22 4.16 -11.24
N TYR A 113 4.88 3.57 -10.10
CA TYR A 113 3.50 3.46 -9.62
C TYR A 113 2.98 4.77 -9.07
N ALA A 114 3.86 5.51 -8.40
CA ALA A 114 3.60 6.82 -7.86
C ALA A 114 4.88 7.66 -7.82
N ALA A 115 4.74 8.94 -7.54
CA ALA A 115 5.86 9.82 -7.25
C ALA A 115 5.48 10.78 -6.12
N VAL A 116 6.45 11.05 -5.25
CA VAL A 116 6.41 12.08 -4.22
C VAL A 116 7.42 13.15 -4.62
N ILE A 117 6.96 14.37 -4.74
CA ILE A 117 7.81 15.50 -5.13
C ILE A 117 7.69 16.59 -4.07
N VAL A 118 8.82 16.98 -3.52
CA VAL A 118 8.92 18.13 -2.62
C VAL A 118 8.93 19.39 -3.48
N PRO A 119 7.98 20.34 -3.30
CA PRO A 119 7.93 21.55 -4.09
C PRO A 119 9.02 22.56 -3.71
N GLU A 120 9.23 23.54 -4.57
CA GLU A 120 10.30 24.55 -4.47
C GLU A 120 10.24 25.36 -3.16
N ASP A 121 9.04 25.60 -2.66
CA ASP A 121 8.78 26.45 -1.50
C ASP A 121 8.73 25.69 -0.16
N PHE A 122 8.97 24.37 -0.15
CA PHE A 122 8.72 23.52 0.99
C PHE A 122 9.45 23.94 2.26
N SER A 123 10.76 24.19 2.19
CA SER A 123 11.54 24.67 3.33
C SER A 123 11.05 26.02 3.84
N ARG A 124 10.67 26.92 2.94
CA ARG A 124 10.15 28.24 3.29
C ARG A 124 8.82 28.10 4.04
N ASP A 125 7.91 27.30 3.52
CA ASP A 125 6.58 27.12 4.10
C ASP A 125 6.65 26.40 5.45
N MET A 126 7.54 25.40 5.59
CA MET A 126 7.84 24.78 6.88
C MET A 126 8.35 25.78 7.92
N MET A 127 9.25 26.68 7.53
CA MET A 127 9.78 27.68 8.43
C MET A 127 8.77 28.79 8.75
N SER A 128 7.79 29.04 7.88
CA SER A 128 6.71 29.99 8.11
C SER A 128 5.80 29.59 9.27
N LEU A 129 5.73 28.28 9.61
CA LEU A 129 4.94 27.80 10.76
C LEU A 129 5.39 28.43 12.10
N PHE A 130 6.61 28.97 12.15
CA PHE A 130 7.16 29.66 13.31
C PHE A 130 6.99 31.19 13.23
N SER A 131 6.28 31.69 12.24
CA SER A 131 5.96 33.12 12.03
C SER A 131 4.47 33.39 12.21
N ASP A 132 4.10 34.67 12.25
CA ASP A 132 2.72 35.13 12.39
C ASP A 132 1.88 34.86 11.10
N GLU A 133 2.53 34.61 9.96
CA GLU A 133 1.92 34.29 8.67
C GLU A 133 2.30 32.86 8.27
N ALA A 134 1.70 31.86 8.92
CA ALA A 134 1.97 30.47 8.65
C ALA A 134 1.34 30.02 7.32
N GLU A 135 2.17 29.54 6.39
CA GLU A 135 1.74 28.80 5.21
C GLU A 135 1.82 27.29 5.50
N HIS A 136 0.97 26.50 4.83
CA HIS A 136 0.97 25.06 5.03
C HIS A 136 1.90 24.40 4.01
N PRO A 137 2.97 23.73 4.47
CA PRO A 137 3.83 22.98 3.55
C PRO A 137 3.05 21.83 2.93
N GLU A 138 3.18 21.64 1.63
CA GLU A 138 2.52 20.60 0.87
C GLU A 138 3.55 19.67 0.23
N LEU A 139 3.22 18.41 0.10
CA LEU A 139 3.96 17.45 -0.72
C LEU A 139 3.12 17.11 -1.94
N LEU A 140 3.73 17.13 -3.11
CA LEU A 140 3.06 16.80 -4.36
C LEU A 140 3.08 15.27 -4.55
N TYR A 141 1.91 14.65 -4.55
CA TYR A 141 1.75 13.23 -4.74
C TYR A 141 1.10 12.94 -6.10
N TYR A 142 1.77 12.16 -6.92
CA TYR A 142 1.29 11.71 -8.23
C TYR A 142 1.09 10.20 -8.21
N SER A 143 -0.06 9.71 -8.69
CA SER A 143 -0.32 8.28 -8.84
C SER A 143 -1.03 7.95 -10.14
N ASN A 144 -0.82 6.73 -10.66
CA ASN A 144 -1.46 6.25 -11.87
C ASN A 144 -2.53 5.18 -11.57
N ALA A 145 -3.71 5.65 -11.17
CA ALA A 145 -4.85 4.78 -10.83
C ALA A 145 -5.36 3.92 -12.00
N LYS A 146 -5.00 4.23 -13.25
CA LYS A 146 -5.49 3.51 -14.43
C LYS A 146 -4.83 2.16 -14.65
N ARG A 147 -3.62 1.94 -14.13
CA ARG A 147 -2.84 0.72 -14.35
C ARG A 147 -3.04 -0.37 -13.31
N ASN A 148 -3.30 0.01 -12.07
CA ASN A 148 -3.53 -0.96 -11.00
C ASN A 148 -4.42 -0.35 -9.91
N ALA A 149 -5.56 -0.99 -9.61
CA ALA A 149 -6.50 -0.50 -8.60
C ALA A 149 -5.99 -0.68 -7.15
N ILE A 150 -5.00 -1.53 -6.93
CA ILE A 150 -4.44 -1.83 -5.60
C ILE A 150 -3.24 -0.91 -5.29
N ALA A 151 -2.38 -0.66 -6.27
CA ALA A 151 -1.17 0.15 -6.11
C ALA A 151 -1.43 1.56 -5.53
N PRO A 152 -2.46 2.34 -5.98
CA PRO A 152 -2.75 3.63 -5.39
C PRO A 152 -3.03 3.58 -3.88
N ARG A 153 -3.76 2.55 -3.42
CA ARG A 153 -4.07 2.41 -1.98
C ARG A 153 -2.83 2.15 -1.13
N ILE A 154 -1.89 1.37 -1.65
CA ILE A 154 -0.65 1.05 -0.96
C ILE A 154 0.25 2.29 -0.89
N THR A 155 0.40 3.00 -2.00
CA THR A 155 1.22 4.20 -2.09
C THR A 155 0.62 5.36 -1.30
N ASP A 156 -0.72 5.51 -1.29
CA ASP A 156 -1.41 6.49 -0.46
C ASP A 156 -1.14 6.22 1.04
N THR A 157 -1.20 4.95 1.46
CA THR A 157 -0.87 4.55 2.84
C THR A 157 0.60 4.81 3.17
N GLY A 158 1.52 4.53 2.24
CA GLY A 158 2.95 4.83 2.38
C GLY A 158 3.20 6.33 2.54
N ALA A 159 2.59 7.15 1.70
CA ALA A 159 2.70 8.61 1.78
C ALA A 159 2.14 9.18 3.09
N GLU A 160 1.04 8.62 3.61
CA GLU A 160 0.51 9.00 4.92
C GLU A 160 1.42 8.57 6.08
N THR A 161 2.08 7.42 5.97
CA THR A 161 3.04 6.96 6.97
C THR A 161 4.25 7.88 7.03
N VAL A 162 4.82 8.22 5.88
CA VAL A 162 5.93 9.17 5.76
C VAL A 162 5.54 10.54 6.33
N ARG A 163 4.35 11.05 5.99
CA ARG A 163 3.84 12.31 6.54
C ARG A 163 3.72 12.29 8.06
N ARG A 164 3.32 11.15 8.65
CA ARG A 164 3.21 11.00 10.10
C ARG A 164 4.59 10.95 10.76
N GLU A 165 5.52 10.18 10.21
CA GLU A 165 6.89 10.06 10.71
C GLU A 165 7.62 11.41 10.70
N LEU A 166 7.44 12.18 9.63
CA LEU A 166 7.95 13.56 9.57
C LEU A 166 7.34 14.43 10.66
N GLY A 167 5.99 14.36 10.85
CA GLY A 167 5.32 15.13 11.90
C GLY A 167 5.83 14.77 13.31
N GLU A 168 6.12 13.52 13.58
CA GLU A 168 6.66 13.05 14.85
C GLU A 168 8.13 13.51 15.03
N SER A 169 8.94 13.41 13.98
CA SER A 169 10.36 13.84 14.01
C SER A 169 10.54 15.34 14.28
N PHE A 170 9.61 16.18 13.79
CA PHE A 170 9.63 17.62 14.02
C PHE A 170 9.08 18.04 15.40
N VAL A 171 8.31 17.21 16.08
CA VAL A 171 7.75 17.50 17.41
C VAL A 171 8.72 17.13 18.53
N GLU A 172 9.66 16.21 18.30
CA GLU A 172 10.64 15.76 19.30
C GLU A 172 11.92 16.64 19.38
N THR A 173 12.05 17.68 18.54
CA THR A 173 13.20 18.60 18.54
C THR A 173 12.81 19.95 19.12
#